data_a9a696efba474d84ba4c12d0f845b35e
#
_entry.id   a9a696efba474d84ba4c12d0f845b35e
#
_cell.length_a   1.000
_cell.length_b   1.000
_cell.length_c   1.000
_cell.angle_alpha   90.00
_cell.angle_beta   90.00
_cell.angle_gamma   90.00
#
_symmetry.space_group_name_H-M   'P 1'
#
loop_
_entity.id
_entity.type
_entity.pdbx_description
1 polymer ?
#
loop_
_entity_poly.entity_id
_entity_poly.type
_entity_poly.pdbx_seq_one_letter_code
_entity_poly.pdbx_strand_id
1 'polypeptide(L)'
;MIKMATQLNFAQQMDAVLKTLDGTRPRLLLHACCGPCSSAVLEQLCQYFEITVLYYNPNTWPEEEYHRRGEELKKFVAAAHPLGVTVVEDHYDPQEFYSAVTGLENEPERGSRCTVCYRLRMRRAAQYASENGFDWFTTTLSISPHKDAKRINAIGQELEAEFGVKHLPSDFKKHNGYLRSLQLSEEYGLYRQDYCGCEFSAKARGIEK
;
A
#
# COMPACT_ATOMS: atom_id res chain seq x y z
N MET A 1 31.64 -0.78 -27.13
CA MET A 1 30.23 -1.13 -26.85
C MET A 1 30.00 -1.01 -25.35
N ILE A 2 29.38 0.10 -24.89
CA ILE A 2 29.03 0.29 -23.49
C ILE A 2 27.81 -0.62 -23.26
N LYS A 3 27.98 -1.69 -22.45
CA LYS A 3 26.83 -2.46 -21.96
C LYS A 3 25.94 -1.51 -21.16
N MET A 4 24.77 -1.13 -21.69
CA MET A 4 23.76 -0.47 -20.91
C MET A 4 23.44 -1.41 -19.74
N ALA A 5 23.74 -0.97 -18.52
CA ALA A 5 23.36 -1.71 -17.34
C ALA A 5 21.84 -1.85 -17.36
N THR A 6 21.33 -3.07 -17.39
CA THR A 6 19.89 -3.34 -17.36
C THR A 6 19.36 -2.80 -16.04
N GLN A 7 18.51 -1.78 -16.11
CA GLN A 7 17.90 -1.21 -14.90
C GLN A 7 17.10 -2.30 -14.18
N LEU A 8 17.41 -2.53 -12.91
CA LEU A 8 16.70 -3.49 -12.08
C LEU A 8 15.20 -3.15 -12.01
N ASN A 9 14.35 -4.16 -12.08
CA ASN A 9 12.92 -3.95 -11.79
C ASN A 9 12.70 -3.66 -10.30
N PHE A 10 11.55 -3.14 -9.92
CA PHE A 10 11.30 -2.69 -8.54
C PHE A 10 11.38 -3.80 -7.48
N ALA A 11 11.05 -5.05 -7.83
CA ALA A 11 11.27 -6.18 -6.92
C ALA A 11 12.77 -6.42 -6.69
N GLN A 12 13.59 -6.38 -7.74
CA GLN A 12 15.03 -6.51 -7.62
C GLN A 12 15.67 -5.31 -6.88
N GLN A 13 15.13 -4.10 -7.05
CA GLN A 13 15.58 -2.93 -6.28
C GLN A 13 15.27 -3.11 -4.79
N MET A 14 14.06 -3.60 -4.45
CA MET A 14 13.71 -3.96 -3.09
C MET A 14 14.68 -5.00 -2.52
N ASP A 15 14.89 -6.11 -3.23
CA ASP A 15 15.82 -7.17 -2.80
C ASP A 15 17.23 -6.64 -2.54
N ALA A 16 17.70 -5.69 -3.36
CA ALA A 16 18.98 -5.03 -3.15
C ALA A 16 19.02 -4.20 -1.86
N VAL A 17 17.95 -3.43 -1.58
CA VAL A 17 17.81 -2.69 -0.32
C VAL A 17 17.78 -3.64 0.87
N LEU A 18 16.95 -4.68 0.84
CA LEU A 18 16.83 -5.63 1.95
C LEU A 18 18.17 -6.29 2.32
N LYS A 19 19.02 -6.58 1.35
CA LYS A 19 20.38 -7.11 1.57
C LYS A 19 21.31 -6.12 2.29
N THR A 20 21.07 -4.82 2.17
CA THR A 20 21.89 -3.79 2.84
C THR A 20 21.54 -3.56 4.30
N LEU A 21 20.41 -4.07 4.76
CA LEU A 21 19.93 -3.83 6.14
C LEU A 21 20.72 -4.61 7.20
N ASP A 22 21.40 -5.68 6.82
CA ASP A 22 22.34 -6.45 7.64
C ASP A 22 21.85 -6.72 9.09
N GLY A 23 20.57 -7.10 9.22
CA GLY A 23 19.95 -7.42 10.50
C GLY A 23 19.57 -6.22 11.39
N THR A 24 19.76 -4.98 10.95
CA THR A 24 19.49 -3.77 11.75
C THR A 24 18.02 -3.50 12.04
N ARG A 25 17.09 -4.06 11.26
CA ARG A 25 15.62 -3.91 11.41
C ARG A 25 15.17 -2.46 11.63
N PRO A 26 15.40 -1.54 10.67
CA PRO A 26 14.95 -0.16 10.81
C PRO A 26 13.41 -0.06 10.84
N ARG A 27 12.89 1.10 11.27
CA ARG A 27 11.46 1.35 11.37
C ARG A 27 10.85 1.63 9.99
N LEU A 28 9.83 0.85 9.61
CA LEU A 28 9.10 1.00 8.35
C LEU A 28 7.64 1.38 8.60
N LEU A 29 7.18 2.45 7.97
CA LEU A 29 5.76 2.74 7.86
C LEU A 29 5.19 2.09 6.58
N LEU A 30 4.26 1.15 6.75
CA LEU A 30 3.58 0.45 5.66
C LEU A 30 2.16 1.00 5.49
N HIS A 31 1.92 1.79 4.45
CA HIS A 31 0.54 2.16 4.10
C HIS A 31 -0.24 0.94 3.61
N ALA A 32 -1.37 0.65 4.23
CA ALA A 32 -2.21 -0.51 3.92
C ALA A 32 -3.61 -0.11 3.43
N CYS A 33 -4.08 -0.77 2.38
CA CYS A 33 -5.43 -0.58 1.87
C CYS A 33 -6.47 -1.57 2.45
N CYS A 34 -6.03 -2.73 2.92
CA CYS A 34 -6.89 -3.79 3.48
C CYS A 34 -6.06 -4.98 3.99
N GLY A 35 -6.68 -5.91 4.72
CA GLY A 35 -6.07 -7.13 5.21
C GLY A 35 -5.44 -8.00 4.12
N PRO A 36 -6.20 -8.43 3.08
CA PRO A 36 -5.67 -9.25 1.99
C PRO A 36 -4.44 -8.69 1.30
N CYS A 37 -4.42 -7.37 1.05
CA CYS A 37 -3.28 -6.71 0.40
C CYS A 37 -2.05 -6.63 1.31
N SER A 38 -2.24 -6.67 2.62
CA SER A 38 -1.17 -6.57 3.61
C SER A 38 -0.54 -7.92 3.95
N SER A 39 -1.27 -9.02 3.76
CA SER A 39 -0.90 -10.34 4.26
C SER A 39 0.48 -10.81 3.78
N ALA A 40 0.68 -10.97 2.48
CA ALA A 40 1.95 -11.41 1.93
C ALA A 40 3.06 -10.35 2.05
N VAL A 41 2.70 -9.05 2.10
CA VAL A 41 3.67 -7.97 2.31
C VAL A 41 4.24 -8.01 3.71
N LEU A 42 3.41 -8.19 4.73
CA LEU A 42 3.85 -8.33 6.11
C LEU A 42 4.69 -9.59 6.30
N GLU A 43 4.25 -10.75 5.78
CA GLU A 43 5.02 -12.00 5.81
C GLU A 43 6.44 -11.80 5.24
N GLN A 44 6.57 -11.05 4.13
CA GLN A 44 7.84 -10.79 3.49
C GLN A 44 8.72 -9.81 4.27
N LEU A 45 8.15 -8.72 4.83
CA LEU A 45 8.93 -7.60 5.37
C LEU A 45 9.19 -7.67 6.87
N CYS A 46 8.40 -8.42 7.66
CA CYS A 46 8.55 -8.48 9.13
C CYS A 46 9.91 -8.99 9.61
N GLN A 47 10.63 -9.76 8.80
CA GLN A 47 11.98 -10.22 9.12
C GLN A 47 13.05 -9.13 8.98
N TYR A 48 12.78 -8.07 8.21
CA TYR A 48 13.75 -7.02 7.87
C TYR A 48 13.48 -5.70 8.59
N PHE A 49 12.25 -5.46 9.05
CA PHE A 49 11.83 -4.17 9.59
C PHE A 49 11.02 -4.29 10.88
N GLU A 50 11.06 -3.25 11.68
CA GLU A 50 10.03 -2.97 12.68
C GLU A 50 8.89 -2.24 11.99
N ILE A 51 7.72 -2.89 11.83
CA ILE A 51 6.64 -2.40 10.99
C ILE A 51 5.53 -1.75 11.81
N THR A 52 5.18 -0.53 11.43
CA THR A 52 3.90 0.07 11.76
C THR A 52 3.06 0.17 10.49
N VAL A 53 1.86 -0.37 10.53
CA VAL A 53 0.88 -0.30 9.42
C VAL A 53 0.04 0.95 9.61
N LEU A 54 0.01 1.83 8.61
CA LEU A 54 -0.89 2.97 8.55
C LEU A 54 -2.11 2.63 7.69
N TYR A 55 -3.29 2.66 8.30
CA TYR A 55 -4.56 2.53 7.60
C TYR A 55 -5.14 3.93 7.34
N TYR A 56 -4.94 4.44 6.12
CA TYR A 56 -5.45 5.72 5.63
C TYR A 56 -5.98 5.57 4.21
N ASN A 57 -7.29 5.58 4.05
CA ASN A 57 -7.95 5.28 2.78
C ASN A 57 -9.21 6.14 2.57
N PRO A 58 -9.08 7.46 2.41
CA PRO A 58 -10.24 8.36 2.25
C PRO A 58 -11.05 8.09 0.98
N ASN A 59 -10.49 7.32 0.05
CA ASN A 59 -11.16 6.89 -1.16
C ASN A 59 -12.16 5.75 -0.95
N THR A 60 -12.15 5.07 0.21
CA THR A 60 -13.00 3.89 0.41
C THR A 60 -14.44 4.31 0.64
N TRP A 61 -15.34 3.71 -0.15
CA TRP A 61 -16.77 3.99 -0.16
C TRP A 61 -17.56 2.67 -0.21
N PRO A 62 -18.69 2.58 0.50
CA PRO A 62 -19.18 3.52 1.49
C PRO A 62 -18.35 3.48 2.80
N GLU A 63 -18.71 4.29 3.78
CA GLU A 63 -18.02 4.37 5.08
C GLU A 63 -17.97 3.02 5.80
N GLU A 64 -19.04 2.22 5.73
CA GLU A 64 -19.10 0.88 6.31
C GLU A 64 -18.03 -0.05 5.71
N GLU A 65 -17.74 0.12 4.42
CA GLU A 65 -16.66 -0.65 3.77
C GLU A 65 -15.27 -0.19 4.26
N TYR A 66 -15.08 1.10 4.56
CA TYR A 66 -13.86 1.59 5.19
C TYR A 66 -13.64 0.90 6.54
N HIS A 67 -14.64 0.97 7.42
CA HIS A 67 -14.57 0.33 8.73
C HIS A 67 -14.37 -1.17 8.64
N ARG A 68 -15.11 -1.85 7.77
CA ARG A 68 -14.96 -3.30 7.54
C ARG A 68 -13.54 -3.68 7.15
N ARG A 69 -12.91 -2.96 6.23
CA ARG A 69 -11.52 -3.23 5.78
C ARG A 69 -10.50 -2.94 6.89
N GLY A 70 -10.72 -1.91 7.67
CA GLY A 70 -9.87 -1.56 8.81
C GLY A 70 -9.90 -2.63 9.90
N GLU A 71 -11.10 -3.08 10.27
CA GLU A 71 -11.27 -4.15 11.26
C GLU A 71 -10.69 -5.49 10.79
N GLU A 72 -10.89 -5.85 9.52
CA GLU A 72 -10.28 -7.05 8.93
C GLU A 72 -8.74 -6.99 8.96
N LEU A 73 -8.17 -5.81 8.67
CA LEU A 73 -6.73 -5.61 8.76
C LEU A 73 -6.22 -5.79 10.19
N LYS A 74 -6.88 -5.18 11.17
CA LYS A 74 -6.52 -5.30 12.59
C LYS A 74 -6.60 -6.75 13.08
N LYS A 75 -7.70 -7.46 12.75
CA LYS A 75 -7.88 -8.87 13.07
C LYS A 75 -6.79 -9.75 12.47
N PHE A 76 -6.47 -9.53 11.19
CA PHE A 76 -5.40 -10.26 10.51
C PHE A 76 -4.05 -10.03 11.21
N VAL A 77 -3.68 -8.77 11.47
CA VAL A 77 -2.40 -8.46 12.13
C VAL A 77 -2.32 -9.08 13.52
N ALA A 78 -3.39 -9.00 14.30
CA ALA A 78 -3.44 -9.63 15.63
C ALA A 78 -3.29 -11.15 15.58
N ALA A 79 -3.83 -11.81 14.55
CA ALA A 79 -3.75 -13.26 14.40
C ALA A 79 -2.40 -13.74 13.85
N ALA A 80 -1.85 -13.04 12.85
CA ALA A 80 -0.66 -13.47 12.12
C ALA A 80 0.66 -12.92 12.71
N HIS A 81 0.62 -11.73 13.33
CA HIS A 81 1.81 -11.00 13.79
C HIS A 81 1.64 -10.40 15.20
N PRO A 82 1.27 -11.19 16.24
CA PRO A 82 0.82 -10.66 17.53
C PRO A 82 1.89 -9.88 18.31
N LEU A 83 3.18 -10.04 18.00
CA LEU A 83 4.29 -9.46 18.77
C LEU A 83 5.21 -8.52 17.95
N GLY A 84 4.85 -8.15 16.73
CA GLY A 84 5.82 -7.45 15.89
C GLY A 84 5.27 -6.39 14.95
N VAL A 85 3.95 -6.20 14.88
CA VAL A 85 3.33 -5.23 13.97
C VAL A 85 2.27 -4.42 14.71
N THR A 86 2.40 -3.10 14.64
CA THR A 86 1.39 -2.16 15.16
C THR A 86 0.53 -1.65 14.03
N VAL A 87 -0.79 -1.53 14.24
CA VAL A 87 -1.71 -0.90 13.28
C VAL A 87 -2.15 0.44 13.84
N VAL A 88 -1.95 1.50 13.07
CA VAL A 88 -2.44 2.84 13.32
C VAL A 88 -3.52 3.14 12.29
N GLU A 89 -4.72 3.45 12.75
CA GLU A 89 -5.80 3.97 11.93
C GLU A 89 -5.74 5.50 11.97
N ASP A 90 -5.61 6.11 10.79
CA ASP A 90 -5.65 7.56 10.63
C ASP A 90 -7.10 8.02 10.46
N HIS A 91 -7.32 9.33 10.42
CA HIS A 91 -8.66 9.88 10.21
C HIS A 91 -9.26 9.42 8.87
N TYR A 92 -10.57 9.34 8.83
CA TYR A 92 -11.34 9.08 7.62
C TYR A 92 -12.14 10.31 7.25
N ASP A 93 -11.74 10.98 6.17
CA ASP A 93 -12.48 12.06 5.54
C ASP A 93 -12.55 11.82 4.03
N PRO A 94 -13.68 11.33 3.49
CA PRO A 94 -13.81 11.08 2.06
C PRO A 94 -13.77 12.36 1.22
N GLN A 95 -13.99 13.55 1.81
CA GLN A 95 -13.90 14.82 1.09
C GLN A 95 -12.47 15.12 0.60
N GLU A 96 -11.46 14.64 1.32
CA GLU A 96 -10.06 14.73 0.86
C GLU A 96 -9.86 14.04 -0.48
N PHE A 97 -10.46 12.86 -0.65
CA PHE A 97 -10.39 12.13 -1.92
C PHE A 97 -11.20 12.81 -3.01
N TYR A 98 -12.46 13.19 -2.73
CA TYR A 98 -13.31 13.84 -3.74
C TYR A 98 -12.73 15.16 -4.19
N SER A 99 -12.23 15.98 -3.28
CA SER A 99 -11.56 17.24 -3.61
C SER A 99 -10.33 17.04 -4.49
N ALA A 100 -9.52 16.04 -4.17
CA ALA A 100 -8.30 15.75 -4.93
C ALA A 100 -8.58 15.28 -6.36
N VAL A 101 -9.72 14.59 -6.60
CA VAL A 101 -10.07 14.03 -7.91
C VAL A 101 -11.08 14.84 -8.68
N THR A 102 -11.39 16.07 -8.24
CA THR A 102 -12.30 16.99 -8.94
C THR A 102 -11.89 17.18 -10.40
N GLY A 103 -12.83 17.01 -11.33
CA GLY A 103 -12.60 17.07 -12.78
C GLY A 103 -12.05 15.78 -13.40
N LEU A 104 -11.84 14.73 -12.61
CA LEU A 104 -11.36 13.41 -13.05
C LEU A 104 -12.41 12.31 -12.86
N GLU A 105 -13.67 12.67 -12.61
CA GLU A 105 -14.76 11.73 -12.28
C GLU A 105 -15.01 10.72 -13.41
N ASN A 106 -14.85 11.16 -14.66
CA ASN A 106 -15.07 10.36 -15.86
C ASN A 106 -13.83 9.56 -16.32
N GLU A 107 -12.69 9.72 -15.62
CA GLU A 107 -11.49 8.97 -15.95
C GLU A 107 -11.72 7.45 -15.73
N PRO A 108 -11.21 6.58 -16.61
CA PRO A 108 -11.33 5.15 -16.41
C PRO A 108 -10.54 4.68 -15.18
N GLU A 109 -10.82 3.48 -14.70
CA GLU A 109 -9.94 2.81 -13.73
C GLU A 109 -8.53 2.69 -14.33
N ARG A 110 -7.50 2.96 -13.53
CA ARG A 110 -6.08 3.10 -13.90
C ARG A 110 -5.71 4.39 -14.65
N GLY A 111 -6.65 5.30 -14.90
CA GLY A 111 -6.42 6.62 -15.46
C GLY A 111 -5.79 7.61 -14.47
N SER A 112 -5.90 8.91 -14.78
CA SER A 112 -5.32 10.00 -14.00
C SER A 112 -5.89 10.07 -12.59
N ARG A 113 -7.20 9.84 -12.41
CA ARG A 113 -7.85 9.75 -11.10
C ARG A 113 -7.16 8.74 -10.17
N CYS A 114 -6.79 7.56 -10.68
CA CYS A 114 -6.08 6.57 -9.87
C CYS A 114 -4.67 7.02 -9.47
N THR A 115 -3.99 7.76 -10.33
CA THR A 115 -2.66 8.34 -10.02
C THR A 115 -2.75 9.35 -8.89
N VAL A 116 -3.75 10.24 -8.93
CA VAL A 116 -4.04 11.20 -7.85
C VAL A 116 -4.37 10.48 -6.54
N CYS A 117 -5.20 9.43 -6.59
CA CYS A 117 -5.54 8.60 -5.45
C CYS A 117 -4.32 7.91 -4.80
N TYR A 118 -3.36 7.42 -5.62
CA TYR A 118 -2.12 6.85 -5.07
C TYR A 118 -1.30 7.93 -4.38
N ARG A 119 -1.14 9.09 -5.00
CA ARG A 119 -0.40 10.22 -4.46
C ARG A 119 -0.99 10.70 -3.13
N LEU A 120 -2.29 10.91 -3.05
CA LEU A 120 -2.98 11.33 -1.83
C LEU A 120 -2.64 10.41 -0.65
N ARG A 121 -2.81 9.11 -0.84
CA ARG A 121 -2.58 8.13 0.23
C ARG A 121 -1.10 7.97 0.59
N MET A 122 -0.23 7.91 -0.41
CA MET A 122 1.21 7.77 -0.18
C MET A 122 1.82 9.05 0.41
N ARG A 123 1.30 10.23 0.04
CA ARG A 123 1.73 11.50 0.63
C ARG A 123 1.46 11.54 2.13
N ARG A 124 0.25 11.14 2.55
CA ARG A 124 -0.08 11.05 3.97
C ARG A 124 0.83 10.06 4.70
N ALA A 125 1.13 8.93 4.08
CA ALA A 125 2.06 7.95 4.66
C ALA A 125 3.49 8.51 4.78
N ALA A 126 4.02 9.18 3.77
CA ALA A 126 5.35 9.79 3.82
C ALA A 126 5.41 10.91 4.86
N GLN A 127 4.38 11.74 4.95
CA GLN A 127 4.25 12.78 5.96
C GLN A 127 4.23 12.19 7.38
N TYR A 128 3.36 11.19 7.63
CA TYR A 128 3.28 10.51 8.92
C TYR A 128 4.62 9.86 9.30
N ALA A 129 5.29 9.25 8.34
CA ALA A 129 6.59 8.63 8.57
C ALA A 129 7.65 9.66 8.96
N SER A 130 7.69 10.81 8.31
CA SER A 130 8.59 11.93 8.65
C SER A 130 8.31 12.49 10.04
N GLU A 131 7.04 12.77 10.35
CA GLU A 131 6.61 13.33 11.65
C GLU A 131 6.89 12.41 12.84
N ASN A 132 6.94 11.09 12.62
CA ASN A 132 7.09 10.08 13.68
C ASN A 132 8.43 9.35 13.64
N GLY A 133 9.42 9.85 12.89
CA GLY A 133 10.80 9.37 12.88
C GLY A 133 10.96 7.95 12.34
N PHE A 134 10.21 7.58 11.29
CA PHE A 134 10.44 6.34 10.55
C PHE A 134 11.62 6.49 9.59
N ASP A 135 12.38 5.42 9.41
CA ASP A 135 13.51 5.39 8.47
C ASP A 135 13.02 5.20 7.04
N TRP A 136 11.94 4.42 6.88
CA TRP A 136 11.39 4.02 5.59
C TRP A 136 9.87 4.13 5.56
N PHE A 137 9.33 4.33 4.35
CA PHE A 137 7.91 4.12 4.07
C PHE A 137 7.70 3.34 2.78
N THR A 138 6.58 2.66 2.66
CA THR A 138 6.11 2.00 1.44
C THR A 138 4.61 1.78 1.48
N THR A 139 4.06 1.10 0.45
CA THR A 139 2.62 0.84 0.37
C THR A 139 2.31 -0.56 -0.13
N THR A 140 1.25 -1.17 0.36
CA THR A 140 0.73 -2.44 -0.14
C THR A 140 0.08 -2.33 -1.52
N LEU A 141 -0.07 -1.14 -2.09
CA LEU A 141 -0.78 -0.93 -3.36
C LEU A 141 -0.18 -1.74 -4.50
N SER A 142 1.15 -1.91 -4.54
CA SER A 142 1.84 -2.60 -5.63
C SER A 142 1.60 -4.12 -5.69
N ILE A 143 0.94 -4.73 -4.68
CA ILE A 143 0.59 -6.16 -4.71
C ILE A 143 -0.58 -6.46 -5.66
N SER A 144 -1.46 -5.47 -5.87
CA SER A 144 -2.63 -5.66 -6.74
C SER A 144 -2.22 -5.72 -8.21
N PRO A 145 -2.68 -6.73 -8.98
CA PRO A 145 -2.44 -6.79 -10.43
C PRO A 145 -3.13 -5.65 -11.20
N HIS A 146 -4.10 -4.99 -10.56
CA HIS A 146 -4.83 -3.86 -11.13
C HIS A 146 -4.15 -2.52 -10.90
N LYS A 147 -3.02 -2.46 -10.18
CA LYS A 147 -2.33 -1.19 -9.86
C LYS A 147 -0.96 -1.13 -10.54
N ASP A 148 -0.62 0.07 -11.00
CA ASP A 148 0.60 0.36 -11.73
C ASP A 148 1.77 0.59 -10.77
N ALA A 149 2.62 -0.44 -10.62
CA ALA A 149 3.79 -0.36 -9.76
C ALA A 149 4.78 0.73 -10.21
N LYS A 150 4.88 1.03 -11.51
CA LYS A 150 5.78 2.08 -12.02
C LYS A 150 5.35 3.46 -11.53
N ARG A 151 4.06 3.76 -11.62
CA ARG A 151 3.50 5.04 -11.11
C ARG A 151 3.64 5.13 -9.59
N ILE A 152 3.35 4.04 -8.87
CA ILE A 152 3.48 4.00 -7.41
C ILE A 152 4.91 4.30 -6.98
N ASN A 153 5.91 3.67 -7.60
CA ASN A 153 7.31 3.89 -7.25
C ASN A 153 7.82 5.28 -7.65
N ALA A 154 7.36 5.83 -8.78
CA ALA A 154 7.68 7.21 -9.16
C ALA A 154 7.16 8.21 -8.13
N ILE A 155 5.90 8.04 -7.67
CA ILE A 155 5.32 8.85 -6.60
C ILE A 155 6.14 8.68 -5.30
N GLY A 156 6.51 7.45 -4.96
CA GLY A 156 7.32 7.18 -3.77
C GLY A 156 8.66 7.92 -3.77
N GLN A 157 9.37 7.95 -4.90
CA GLN A 157 10.64 8.68 -5.05
C GLN A 157 10.45 10.20 -4.92
N GLU A 158 9.39 10.76 -5.50
CA GLU A 158 9.08 12.18 -5.36
C GLU A 158 8.79 12.55 -3.89
N LEU A 159 8.04 11.70 -3.17
CA LEU A 159 7.70 11.90 -1.77
C LEU A 159 8.90 11.69 -0.84
N GLU A 160 9.82 10.77 -1.15
CA GLU A 160 11.10 10.65 -0.45
C GLU A 160 11.88 11.96 -0.49
N ALA A 161 11.97 12.59 -1.67
CA ALA A 161 12.65 13.87 -1.83
C ALA A 161 11.92 15.01 -1.07
N GLU A 162 10.59 14.95 -0.99
CA GLU A 162 9.77 15.97 -0.33
C GLU A 162 9.82 15.87 1.20
N PHE A 163 9.72 14.67 1.76
CA PHE A 163 9.59 14.44 3.21
C PHE A 163 10.86 13.95 3.91
N GLY A 164 11.91 13.63 3.17
CA GLY A 164 13.20 13.18 3.72
C GLY A 164 13.18 11.78 4.34
N VAL A 165 12.13 10.97 4.10
CA VAL A 165 12.02 9.57 4.54
C VAL A 165 12.22 8.66 3.35
N LYS A 166 13.07 7.63 3.47
CA LYS A 166 13.38 6.71 2.38
C LYS A 166 12.16 5.94 1.90
N HIS A 167 11.94 5.91 0.59
CA HIS A 167 10.92 5.06 0.00
C HIS A 167 11.49 3.67 -0.32
N LEU A 168 10.86 2.61 0.19
CA LEU A 168 11.21 1.25 -0.21
C LEU A 168 10.54 0.92 -1.56
N PRO A 169 11.32 0.85 -2.67
CA PRO A 169 10.76 0.51 -3.97
C PRO A 169 10.17 -0.90 -3.94
N SER A 170 9.03 -1.11 -4.58
CA SER A 170 8.34 -2.40 -4.48
C SER A 170 7.49 -2.74 -5.69
N ASP A 171 7.44 -4.02 -6.01
CA ASP A 171 6.42 -4.64 -6.84
C ASP A 171 6.01 -5.96 -6.20
N PHE A 172 5.23 -5.87 -5.13
CA PHE A 172 4.87 -6.99 -4.27
C PHE A 172 4.08 -8.11 -4.97
N LYS A 173 3.55 -7.89 -6.18
CA LYS A 173 2.95 -8.98 -6.96
C LYS A 173 3.98 -9.93 -7.58
N LYS A 174 5.26 -9.51 -7.68
CA LYS A 174 6.36 -10.36 -8.12
C LYS A 174 6.69 -11.43 -7.08
N HIS A 175 7.55 -12.38 -7.45
CA HIS A 175 7.91 -13.52 -6.58
C HIS A 175 6.69 -14.27 -6.01
N ASN A 176 5.61 -14.37 -6.82
CA ASN A 176 4.33 -14.98 -6.42
C ASN A 176 3.60 -14.27 -5.26
N GLY A 177 3.94 -13.02 -4.93
CA GLY A 177 3.37 -12.34 -3.78
C GLY A 177 1.85 -12.16 -3.87
N TYR A 178 1.30 -11.91 -5.07
CA TYR A 178 -0.15 -11.89 -5.25
C TYR A 178 -0.78 -13.27 -4.98
N LEU A 179 -0.20 -14.35 -5.51
CA LEU A 179 -0.67 -15.71 -5.25
C LEU A 179 -0.59 -16.04 -3.76
N ARG A 180 0.52 -15.66 -3.09
CA ARG A 180 0.65 -15.86 -1.65
C ARG A 180 -0.43 -15.10 -0.86
N SER A 181 -0.80 -13.90 -1.30
CA SER A 181 -1.91 -13.13 -0.67
C SER A 181 -3.28 -13.82 -0.82
N LEU A 182 -3.50 -14.60 -1.90
CA LEU A 182 -4.70 -15.41 -2.05
C LEU A 182 -4.72 -16.55 -1.04
N GLN A 183 -3.61 -17.29 -0.92
CA GLN A 183 -3.45 -18.38 0.03
C GLN A 183 -3.64 -17.92 1.48
N LEU A 184 -2.98 -16.81 1.86
CA LEU A 184 -3.14 -16.24 3.21
C LEU A 184 -4.57 -15.76 3.46
N SER A 185 -5.25 -15.24 2.43
CA SER A 185 -6.65 -14.84 2.58
C SER A 185 -7.57 -16.02 2.84
N GLU A 186 -7.29 -17.18 2.23
CA GLU A 186 -8.01 -18.42 2.52
C GLU A 186 -7.67 -18.96 3.90
N GLU A 187 -6.38 -19.02 4.25
CA GLU A 187 -5.87 -19.52 5.53
C GLU A 187 -6.46 -18.77 6.73
N TYR A 188 -6.55 -17.41 6.62
CA TYR A 188 -7.06 -16.56 7.69
C TYR A 188 -8.52 -16.13 7.51
N GLY A 189 -9.23 -16.65 6.50
CA GLY A 189 -10.64 -16.31 6.22
C GLY A 189 -10.87 -14.82 5.93
N LEU A 190 -9.92 -14.15 5.26
CA LEU A 190 -9.97 -12.70 5.05
C LEU A 190 -11.03 -12.31 4.02
N TYR A 191 -11.77 -11.27 4.33
CA TYR A 191 -12.70 -10.64 3.38
C TYR A 191 -11.95 -10.06 2.18
N ARG A 192 -12.21 -10.60 1.00
CA ARG A 192 -11.68 -10.09 -0.27
C ARG A 192 -12.76 -9.31 -1.03
N GLN A 193 -12.46 -8.06 -1.28
CA GLN A 193 -13.36 -7.15 -1.95
C GLN A 193 -13.25 -7.26 -3.48
N ASP A 194 -14.38 -7.04 -4.16
CA ASP A 194 -14.50 -7.17 -5.62
C ASP A 194 -14.12 -5.89 -6.38
N TYR A 195 -13.90 -4.77 -5.69
CA TYR A 195 -13.56 -3.48 -6.29
C TYR A 195 -12.42 -2.80 -5.54
N CYS A 196 -11.82 -1.78 -6.17
CA CYS A 196 -10.65 -1.08 -5.64
C CYS A 196 -10.91 -0.39 -4.28
N GLY A 197 -12.15 -0.01 -4.01
CA GLY A 197 -12.60 0.67 -2.80
C GLY A 197 -13.29 2.00 -3.07
N CYS A 198 -12.96 2.74 -4.13
CA CYS A 198 -13.62 4.00 -4.41
C CYS A 198 -14.99 3.80 -5.09
N GLU A 199 -15.88 4.77 -4.88
CA GLU A 199 -17.20 4.81 -5.47
C GLU A 199 -17.19 4.63 -6.99
N PHE A 200 -16.26 5.25 -7.70
CA PHE A 200 -16.12 5.13 -9.16
C PHE A 200 -15.82 3.69 -9.60
N SER A 201 -15.00 2.97 -8.84
CA SER A 201 -14.72 1.55 -9.12
C SER A 201 -15.92 0.67 -8.80
N ALA A 202 -16.69 0.99 -7.75
CA ALA A 202 -17.93 0.29 -7.41
C ALA A 202 -18.97 0.46 -8.51
N LYS A 203 -19.25 1.70 -8.93
CA LYS A 203 -20.20 2.03 -10.02
C LYS A 203 -19.81 1.34 -11.34
N ALA A 204 -18.53 1.35 -11.70
CA ALA A 204 -18.05 0.69 -12.91
C ALA A 204 -18.26 -0.84 -12.92
N ARG A 205 -18.53 -1.44 -11.76
CA ARG A 205 -18.80 -2.88 -11.56
C ARG A 205 -20.27 -3.17 -11.25
N GLY A 206 -21.14 -2.15 -11.32
CA GLY A 206 -22.56 -2.29 -10.98
C GLY A 206 -22.81 -2.59 -9.50
N ILE A 207 -21.88 -2.23 -8.63
CA ILE A 207 -22.04 -2.36 -7.17
C ILE A 207 -22.74 -1.10 -6.66
N GLU A 208 -24.01 -1.24 -6.34
CA GLU A 208 -24.82 -0.25 -5.66
C GLU A 208 -24.85 -0.63 -4.17
N LYS A 209 -24.39 0.28 -3.29
CA LYS A 209 -24.42 0.11 -1.85
C LYS A 209 -25.10 1.30 -1.19
#